data_75c4b5b68f6f19670b295b0fc8128113
#
_entry.id   75c4b5b68f6f19670b295b0fc8128113
#
_cell.length_a   1.000
_cell.length_b   1.000
_cell.length_c   1.000
_cell.angle_alpha   90.00
_cell.angle_beta   90.00
_cell.angle_gamma   90.00
#
_symmetry.space_group_name_H-M   'P 1'
#
loop_
_entity.id
_entity.type
_entity.pdbx_description
1 polymer ?
#
loop_
_entity_poly.entity_id
_entity_poly.type
_entity_poly.pdbx_seq_one_letter_code
_entity_poly.pdbx_strand_id
1 'polypeptide(L)'
;MNFLEERITKDGIVKEGNVLKVDSFLNHQMDIQLFDEIGEEFKRRFANEHINKILTIEASGIGIACLVAQYFHVPVVFAKKAQSLNLDGEMFTSKVESFTHKKVYDVILSKKFLGPEDHVLLIDDFLANGCALMGLIDIVNKSGATLEGAGIVIEKGFQEGGKKIREMGVRLESLA
;
A
#
# COMPACT_ATOMS: atom_id res chain seq x y z
N MET A 1 -2.38 11.06 20.58
CA MET A 1 -1.33 10.80 19.57
C MET A 1 -1.01 9.32 19.64
N ASN A 2 -0.96 8.62 18.53
CA ASN A 2 -0.58 7.22 18.51
C ASN A 2 0.94 7.08 18.37
N PHE A 3 1.47 5.84 18.49
CA PHE A 3 2.91 5.57 18.44
C PHE A 3 3.60 6.10 17.17
N LEU A 4 2.90 6.03 16.02
CA LEU A 4 3.44 6.49 14.75
C LEU A 4 3.44 8.02 14.64
N GLU A 5 2.39 8.69 15.10
CA GLU A 5 2.33 10.15 15.14
C GLU A 5 3.42 10.72 16.06
N GLU A 6 3.69 10.05 17.19
CA GLU A 6 4.79 10.42 18.10
C GLU A 6 6.15 10.27 17.40
N ARG A 7 6.34 9.16 16.65
CA ARG A 7 7.56 8.92 15.89
C ARG A 7 7.74 9.96 14.78
N ILE A 8 6.69 10.29 14.04
CA ILE A 8 6.71 11.32 12.99
C ILE A 8 7.05 12.69 13.60
N THR A 9 6.45 13.04 14.74
CA THR A 9 6.70 14.33 15.42
C THR A 9 8.15 14.42 15.89
N LYS A 10 8.72 13.34 16.36
CA LYS A 10 10.08 13.29 16.89
C LYS A 10 11.16 13.31 15.81
N ASP A 11 11.01 12.47 14.79
CA ASP A 11 12.08 12.15 13.84
C ASP A 11 11.74 12.53 12.38
N GLY A 12 10.49 12.94 12.11
CA GLY A 12 10.06 13.43 10.81
C GLY A 12 10.52 14.85 10.53
N ILE A 13 10.82 15.14 9.26
CA ILE A 13 11.25 16.48 8.82
C ILE A 13 10.25 17.01 7.80
N VAL A 14 9.63 18.16 8.12
CA VAL A 14 8.77 18.86 7.17
C VAL A 14 9.61 19.85 6.37
N LYS A 15 9.61 19.69 5.03
CA LYS A 15 10.26 20.61 4.10
C LYS A 15 9.25 21.58 3.48
N GLU A 16 9.75 22.60 2.79
CA GLU A 16 8.93 23.52 2.01
C GLU A 16 8.01 22.74 1.04
N GLY A 17 6.78 23.24 0.84
CA GLY A 17 5.76 22.59 0.02
C GLY A 17 5.03 21.42 0.71
N ASN A 18 5.01 21.36 2.04
CA ASN A 18 4.35 20.32 2.83
C ASN A 18 4.87 18.90 2.53
N VAL A 19 6.17 18.79 2.27
CA VAL A 19 6.82 17.49 2.04
C VAL A 19 7.28 16.92 3.37
N LEU A 20 6.61 15.88 3.84
CA LEU A 20 7.03 15.12 5.01
C LEU A 20 8.10 14.10 4.60
N LYS A 21 9.29 14.18 5.20
CA LYS A 21 10.37 13.19 5.09
C LYS A 21 10.39 12.30 6.33
N VAL A 22 10.31 11.01 6.08
CA VAL A 22 10.37 9.94 7.07
C VAL A 22 11.39 8.86 6.66
N ASP A 23 12.36 9.28 5.86
CA ASP A 23 13.36 8.41 5.24
C ASP A 23 14.27 7.72 6.26
N SER A 24 14.44 8.29 7.43
CA SER A 24 15.27 7.73 8.50
C SER A 24 14.66 6.50 9.21
N PHE A 25 13.37 6.23 9.03
CA PHE A 25 12.71 5.13 9.76
C PHE A 25 11.63 4.38 8.95
N LEU A 26 11.18 4.90 7.81
CA LEU A 26 10.06 4.28 7.08
C LEU A 26 10.44 3.82 5.66
N ASN A 27 10.91 4.70 4.79
CA ASN A 27 10.96 4.42 3.36
C ASN A 27 12.34 4.56 2.70
N HIS A 28 13.39 4.68 3.48
CA HIS A 28 14.77 4.56 3.04
C HIS A 28 15.58 3.70 4.01
N GLN A 29 15.72 4.12 5.26
CA GLN A 29 16.08 3.23 6.36
C GLN A 29 14.80 2.68 6.98
N MET A 30 14.76 1.38 7.22
CA MET A 30 13.61 0.69 7.79
C MET A 30 13.85 0.41 9.27
N ASP A 31 13.03 0.99 10.15
CA ASP A 31 13.04 0.67 11.57
C ASP A 31 12.17 -0.56 11.80
N ILE A 32 12.81 -1.71 12.01
CA ILE A 32 12.12 -2.99 12.09
C ILE A 32 11.23 -3.08 13.33
N GLN A 33 11.61 -2.45 14.44
CA GLN A 33 10.75 -2.41 15.62
C GLN A 33 9.49 -1.61 15.36
N LEU A 34 9.60 -0.46 14.70
CA LEU A 34 8.45 0.32 14.28
C LEU A 34 7.56 -0.47 13.30
N PHE A 35 8.15 -1.22 12.38
CA PHE A 35 7.40 -2.04 11.42
C PHE A 35 6.66 -3.18 12.11
N ASP A 36 7.22 -3.72 13.18
CA ASP A 36 6.56 -4.73 14.01
C ASP A 36 5.30 -4.16 14.69
N GLU A 37 5.41 -2.97 15.31
CA GLU A 37 4.27 -2.25 15.89
C GLU A 37 3.19 -1.91 14.84
N ILE A 38 3.60 -1.52 13.63
CA ILE A 38 2.70 -1.30 12.49
C ILE A 38 1.96 -2.59 12.11
N GLY A 39 2.68 -3.72 12.07
CA GLY A 39 2.10 -5.03 11.76
C GLY A 39 1.05 -5.46 12.79
N GLU A 40 1.35 -5.31 14.07
CA GLU A 40 0.42 -5.59 15.16
C GLU A 40 -0.84 -4.72 15.07
N GLU A 41 -0.68 -3.42 14.84
CA GLU A 41 -1.81 -2.48 14.76
C GLU A 41 -2.71 -2.77 13.55
N PHE A 42 -2.15 -3.09 12.38
CA PHE A 42 -2.97 -3.51 11.25
C PHE A 42 -3.67 -4.85 11.52
N LYS A 43 -3.02 -5.80 12.17
CA LYS A 43 -3.67 -7.05 12.60
C LYS A 43 -4.86 -6.77 13.51
N ARG A 44 -4.73 -5.85 14.44
CA ARG A 44 -5.81 -5.44 15.35
C ARG A 44 -6.98 -4.79 14.58
N ARG A 45 -6.69 -3.88 13.65
CA ARG A 45 -7.72 -3.18 12.86
C ARG A 45 -8.48 -4.11 11.93
N PHE A 46 -7.81 -5.05 11.30
CA PHE A 46 -8.40 -6.01 10.36
C PHE A 46 -8.66 -7.40 10.98
N ALA A 47 -8.78 -7.49 12.30
CA ALA A 47 -8.92 -8.77 13.00
C ALA A 47 -10.14 -9.61 12.59
N ASN A 48 -11.21 -8.96 12.13
CA ASN A 48 -12.46 -9.61 11.73
C ASN A 48 -12.53 -9.95 10.24
N GLU A 49 -11.52 -9.56 9.46
CA GLU A 49 -11.49 -9.81 8.02
C GLU A 49 -10.81 -11.15 7.71
N HIS A 50 -11.32 -11.82 6.69
CA HIS A 50 -10.73 -13.06 6.20
C HIS A 50 -9.62 -12.75 5.19
N ILE A 51 -8.42 -12.49 5.69
CA ILE A 51 -7.26 -12.15 4.86
C ILE A 51 -6.39 -13.38 4.68
N ASN A 52 -6.10 -13.76 3.43
CA ASN A 52 -5.19 -14.84 3.10
C ASN A 52 -4.02 -14.40 2.22
N LYS A 53 -3.98 -13.11 1.84
CA LYS A 53 -2.89 -12.54 1.03
C LYS A 53 -2.71 -11.05 1.29
N ILE A 54 -1.46 -10.61 1.38
CA ILE A 54 -1.10 -9.18 1.39
C ILE A 54 -0.61 -8.81 -0.01
N LEU A 55 -1.09 -7.68 -0.54
CA LEU A 55 -0.62 -7.10 -1.79
C LEU A 55 -0.10 -5.69 -1.54
N THR A 56 1.06 -5.40 -2.10
CA THR A 56 1.70 -4.09 -2.06
C THR A 56 2.30 -3.72 -3.43
N ILE A 57 2.98 -2.59 -3.48
CA ILE A 57 3.71 -2.15 -4.68
C ILE A 57 5.16 -1.83 -4.34
N GLU A 58 6.10 -2.10 -5.26
CA GLU A 58 7.50 -1.73 -5.10
C GLU A 58 7.66 -0.19 -4.98
N ALA A 59 8.64 0.31 -4.18
CA ALA A 59 9.59 -0.49 -3.43
C ALA A 59 9.32 -0.44 -1.92
N SER A 60 8.99 0.74 -1.34
CA SER A 60 8.95 1.00 0.11
C SER A 60 7.86 0.22 0.85
N GLY A 61 6.75 -0.07 0.20
CA GLY A 61 5.67 -0.89 0.79
C GLY A 61 6.05 -2.33 1.09
N ILE A 62 7.07 -2.90 0.41
CA ILE A 62 7.43 -4.32 0.54
C ILE A 62 7.86 -4.68 1.95
N GLY A 63 8.76 -3.89 2.55
CA GLY A 63 9.25 -4.15 3.90
C GLY A 63 8.13 -4.15 4.93
N ILE A 64 7.25 -3.16 4.86
CA ILE A 64 6.08 -3.02 5.72
C ILE A 64 5.13 -4.21 5.54
N ALA A 65 4.81 -4.54 4.29
CA ALA A 65 3.92 -5.66 3.95
C ALA A 65 4.43 -6.99 4.52
N CYS A 66 5.75 -7.23 4.51
CA CYS A 66 6.34 -8.44 5.07
C CYS A 66 6.10 -8.56 6.58
N LEU A 67 6.27 -7.47 7.34
CA LEU A 67 6.02 -7.48 8.78
C LEU A 67 4.50 -7.61 9.08
N VAL A 68 3.64 -6.91 8.33
CA VAL A 68 2.18 -7.08 8.45
C VAL A 68 1.79 -8.54 8.17
N ALA A 69 2.30 -9.14 7.10
CA ALA A 69 1.99 -10.51 6.70
C ALA A 69 2.38 -11.55 7.76
N GLN A 70 3.43 -11.29 8.52
CA GLN A 70 3.85 -12.13 9.64
C GLN A 70 2.74 -12.27 10.69
N TYR A 71 2.02 -11.20 11.01
CA TYR A 71 0.90 -11.23 11.95
C TYR A 71 -0.35 -11.93 11.42
N PHE A 72 -0.53 -11.92 10.09
CA PHE A 72 -1.64 -12.62 9.43
C PHE A 72 -1.29 -14.07 9.04
N HIS A 73 0.00 -14.46 9.08
CA HIS A 73 0.52 -15.75 8.63
C HIS A 73 0.17 -16.06 7.17
N VAL A 74 0.34 -15.07 6.31
CA VAL A 74 -0.04 -15.14 4.89
C VAL A 74 1.11 -14.69 3.98
N PRO A 75 1.12 -15.09 2.69
CA PRO A 75 2.12 -14.63 1.75
C PRO A 75 1.93 -13.14 1.37
N VAL A 76 3.04 -12.54 0.96
CA VAL A 76 3.06 -11.21 0.35
C VAL A 76 3.30 -11.35 -1.15
N VAL A 77 2.51 -10.63 -1.93
CA VAL A 77 2.74 -10.42 -3.37
C VAL A 77 2.94 -8.93 -3.60
N PHE A 78 3.85 -8.56 -4.48
CA PHE A 78 4.05 -7.15 -4.81
C PHE A 78 3.95 -6.90 -6.30
N ALA A 79 3.25 -5.84 -6.65
CA ALA A 79 3.17 -5.34 -8.00
C ALA A 79 4.44 -4.53 -8.35
N LYS A 80 4.80 -4.53 -9.61
CA LYS A 80 5.97 -3.82 -10.14
C LYS A 80 5.53 -2.64 -10.98
N LYS A 81 6.36 -1.60 -11.01
CA LYS A 81 6.21 -0.46 -11.91
C LYS A 81 7.00 -0.75 -13.19
N ALA A 82 6.33 -0.79 -14.33
CA ALA A 82 6.94 -1.04 -15.63
C ALA A 82 6.76 0.15 -16.58
N GLN A 83 7.77 0.41 -17.40
CA GLN A 83 7.63 1.30 -18.56
C GLN A 83 7.40 0.43 -19.78
N SER A 84 6.18 0.50 -20.38
CA SER A 84 5.79 -0.11 -21.68
C SER A 84 6.57 -1.39 -22.02
N LEU A 85 6.27 -2.50 -21.40
CA LEU A 85 6.79 -3.79 -21.80
C LEU A 85 5.74 -4.50 -22.67
N ASN A 86 6.19 -5.22 -23.69
CA ASN A 86 5.39 -6.27 -24.31
C ASN A 86 5.14 -7.34 -23.24
N LEU A 87 4.01 -7.19 -22.54
CA LEU A 87 3.61 -8.10 -21.49
C LEU A 87 2.94 -9.29 -22.16
N ASP A 88 3.56 -10.44 -22.04
CA ASP A 88 2.90 -11.72 -22.32
C ASP A 88 1.62 -11.78 -21.49
N GLY A 89 0.53 -12.34 -22.05
CA GLY A 89 -0.81 -12.35 -21.43
C GLY A 89 -0.93 -12.98 -20.03
N GLU A 90 0.17 -13.25 -19.38
CA GLU A 90 0.33 -13.80 -18.04
C GLU A 90 0.35 -12.72 -16.91
N MET A 91 0.12 -11.45 -17.24
CA MET A 91 0.14 -10.34 -16.29
C MET A 91 -1.21 -9.64 -16.17
N PHE A 92 -1.60 -9.29 -14.95
CA PHE A 92 -2.54 -8.18 -14.71
C PHE A 92 -1.81 -6.87 -14.89
N THR A 93 -2.44 -5.91 -15.54
CA THR A 93 -1.86 -4.58 -15.79
C THR A 93 -2.87 -3.51 -15.46
N SER A 94 -2.43 -2.45 -14.79
CA SER A 94 -3.19 -1.23 -14.57
C SER A 94 -2.35 -0.02 -14.91
N LYS A 95 -2.91 0.93 -15.69
CA LYS A 95 -2.24 2.19 -16.03
C LYS A 95 -2.46 3.19 -14.91
N VAL A 96 -1.37 3.77 -14.44
CA VAL A 96 -1.37 4.75 -13.37
C VAL A 96 -0.69 6.04 -13.83
N GLU A 97 -1.36 7.16 -13.67
CA GLU A 97 -0.78 8.47 -13.92
C GLU A 97 -0.15 9.03 -12.64
N SER A 98 1.13 9.32 -12.69
CA SER A 98 1.81 10.06 -11.62
C SER A 98 1.63 11.56 -11.84
N PHE A 99 0.79 12.20 -11.03
CA PHE A 99 0.58 13.66 -11.08
C PHE A 99 1.86 14.44 -10.77
N THR A 100 2.74 13.88 -9.93
CA THR A 100 3.99 14.53 -9.52
C THR A 100 5.01 14.60 -10.67
N HIS A 101 5.00 13.61 -11.56
CA HIS A 101 5.98 13.52 -12.65
C HIS A 101 5.36 13.59 -14.04
N LYS A 102 4.03 13.77 -14.18
CA LYS A 102 3.29 13.72 -15.46
C LYS A 102 3.68 12.50 -16.32
N LYS A 103 4.00 11.38 -15.68
CA LYS A 103 4.38 10.12 -16.33
C LYS A 103 3.31 9.09 -16.09
N VAL A 104 2.92 8.43 -17.16
CA VAL A 104 2.10 7.21 -17.10
C VAL A 104 3.05 6.03 -16.96
N TYR A 105 2.77 5.13 -16.02
CA TYR A 105 3.45 3.86 -15.88
C TYR A 105 2.43 2.75 -15.69
N ASP A 106 2.83 1.54 -16.06
CA ASP A 106 2.02 0.37 -15.85
C ASP A 106 2.38 -0.26 -14.50
N VAL A 107 1.36 -0.57 -13.70
CA VAL A 107 1.48 -1.44 -12.54
C VAL A 107 1.15 -2.85 -13.01
N ILE A 108 2.06 -3.78 -12.79
CA ILE A 108 1.96 -5.15 -13.29
C ILE A 108 2.10 -6.17 -12.17
N LEU A 109 1.33 -7.27 -12.30
CA LEU A 109 1.38 -8.40 -11.39
C LEU A 109 1.15 -9.71 -12.17
N SER A 110 1.97 -10.74 -11.90
CA SER A 110 1.77 -12.05 -12.53
C SER A 110 0.45 -12.68 -12.09
N LYS A 111 -0.32 -13.19 -13.07
CA LYS A 111 -1.58 -13.92 -12.84
C LYS A 111 -1.40 -15.19 -12.02
N LYS A 112 -0.17 -15.70 -11.92
CA LYS A 112 0.16 -16.90 -11.13
C LYS A 112 -0.03 -16.70 -9.62
N PHE A 113 0.01 -15.45 -9.14
CA PHE A 113 0.07 -15.14 -7.72
C PHE A 113 -1.17 -14.44 -7.17
N LEU A 114 -2.17 -14.20 -8.01
CA LEU A 114 -3.42 -13.58 -7.59
C LEU A 114 -4.60 -14.13 -8.39
N GLY A 115 -5.64 -14.56 -7.69
CA GLY A 115 -6.82 -15.16 -8.30
C GLY A 115 -8.07 -15.10 -7.43
N PRO A 116 -9.18 -15.68 -7.88
CA PRO A 116 -10.50 -15.59 -7.24
C PRO A 116 -10.59 -16.12 -5.81
N GLU A 117 -9.68 -17.02 -5.42
CA GLU A 117 -9.63 -17.61 -4.08
C GLU A 117 -8.92 -16.69 -3.07
N ASP A 118 -8.35 -15.58 -3.53
CA ASP A 118 -7.59 -14.68 -2.67
C ASP A 118 -8.48 -13.64 -2.03
N HIS A 119 -8.25 -13.43 -0.73
CA HIS A 119 -8.81 -12.39 0.11
C HIS A 119 -7.70 -11.42 0.49
N VAL A 120 -7.68 -10.26 -0.11
CA VAL A 120 -6.52 -9.38 -0.20
C VAL A 120 -6.64 -8.19 0.76
N LEU A 121 -5.61 -7.97 1.55
CA LEU A 121 -5.34 -6.69 2.20
C LEU A 121 -4.24 -5.96 1.44
N LEU A 122 -4.54 -4.75 0.98
CA LEU A 122 -3.54 -3.85 0.41
C LEU A 122 -2.75 -3.16 1.53
N ILE A 123 -1.43 -3.08 1.39
CA ILE A 123 -0.55 -2.37 2.34
C ILE A 123 0.37 -1.43 1.55
N ASP A 124 0.48 -0.16 2.00
CA ASP A 124 1.42 0.79 1.42
C ASP A 124 1.92 1.79 2.48
N ASP A 125 3.05 2.45 2.20
CA ASP A 125 3.68 3.41 3.12
C ASP A 125 2.94 4.76 3.12
N PHE A 126 2.64 5.33 1.95
CA PHE A 126 2.02 6.64 1.80
C PHE A 126 0.78 6.61 0.91
N LEU A 127 -0.23 7.34 1.33
CA LEU A 127 -1.38 7.68 0.49
C LEU A 127 -1.42 9.19 0.24
N ALA A 128 -1.13 9.58 -0.99
CA ALA A 128 -1.16 10.95 -1.48
C ALA A 128 -2.39 11.18 -2.38
N ASN A 129 -2.18 11.16 -3.69
CA ASN A 129 -3.27 11.29 -4.68
C ASN A 129 -4.06 9.99 -4.92
N GLY A 130 -3.58 8.87 -4.43
CA GLY A 130 -4.24 7.57 -4.50
C GLY A 130 -3.99 6.77 -5.79
N CYS A 131 -3.21 7.30 -6.73
CA CYS A 131 -3.04 6.67 -8.05
C CYS A 131 -2.46 5.25 -7.97
N ALA A 132 -1.42 5.03 -7.15
CA ALA A 132 -0.83 3.71 -6.97
C ALA A 132 -1.83 2.72 -6.34
N LEU A 133 -2.54 3.15 -5.30
CA LEU A 133 -3.53 2.32 -4.62
C LEU A 133 -4.73 1.98 -5.53
N MET A 134 -5.20 2.94 -6.34
CA MET A 134 -6.23 2.68 -7.36
C MET A 134 -5.75 1.66 -8.40
N GLY A 135 -4.49 1.71 -8.80
CA GLY A 135 -3.90 0.71 -9.68
C GLY A 135 -3.89 -0.71 -9.08
N LEU A 136 -3.59 -0.83 -7.79
CA LEU A 136 -3.66 -2.10 -7.07
C LEU A 136 -5.10 -2.60 -6.93
N ILE A 137 -6.05 -1.72 -6.64
CA ILE A 137 -7.49 -2.06 -6.58
C ILE A 137 -7.99 -2.58 -7.93
N ASP A 138 -7.60 -1.93 -9.03
CA ASP A 138 -7.93 -2.39 -10.38
C ASP A 138 -7.37 -3.79 -10.68
N ILE A 139 -6.13 -4.07 -10.25
CA ILE A 139 -5.52 -5.40 -10.37
C ILE A 139 -6.30 -6.44 -9.56
N VAL A 140 -6.68 -6.14 -8.31
CA VAL A 140 -7.50 -7.06 -7.49
C VAL A 140 -8.82 -7.34 -8.17
N ASN A 141 -9.51 -6.32 -8.69
CA ASN A 141 -10.77 -6.50 -9.40
C ASN A 141 -10.62 -7.36 -10.67
N LYS A 142 -9.57 -7.13 -11.47
CA LYS A 142 -9.27 -7.93 -12.68
C LYS A 142 -8.94 -9.38 -12.38
N SER A 143 -8.38 -9.65 -11.20
CA SER A 143 -8.03 -11.02 -10.79
C SER A 143 -9.23 -11.83 -10.31
N GLY A 144 -10.34 -11.19 -10.00
CA GLY A 144 -11.50 -11.81 -9.36
C GLY A 144 -11.32 -12.04 -7.85
N ALA A 145 -10.21 -11.60 -7.27
CA ALA A 145 -9.97 -11.69 -5.83
C ALA A 145 -10.91 -10.76 -5.05
N THR A 146 -11.11 -11.06 -3.77
CA THR A 146 -11.87 -10.21 -2.85
C THR A 146 -10.95 -9.20 -2.20
N LEU A 147 -11.28 -7.91 -2.29
CA LEU A 147 -10.58 -6.85 -1.57
C LEU A 147 -11.18 -6.67 -0.18
N GLU A 148 -10.45 -7.05 0.86
CA GLU A 148 -10.89 -6.91 2.26
C GLU A 148 -10.66 -5.50 2.81
N GLY A 149 -9.68 -4.80 2.29
CA GLY A 149 -9.38 -3.42 2.66
C GLY A 149 -7.98 -2.95 2.26
N ALA A 150 -7.65 -1.75 2.70
CA ALA A 150 -6.34 -1.15 2.51
C ALA A 150 -5.82 -0.54 3.83
N GLY A 151 -4.59 -0.88 4.19
CA GLY A 151 -3.85 -0.33 5.30
C GLY A 151 -2.74 0.59 4.81
N ILE A 152 -2.76 1.83 5.24
CA ILE A 152 -1.81 2.87 4.87
C ILE A 152 -1.09 3.36 6.12
N VAL A 153 0.23 3.43 6.05
CA VAL A 153 1.00 3.91 7.21
C VAL A 153 0.78 5.41 7.41
N ILE A 154 0.93 6.22 6.38
CA ILE A 154 0.75 7.68 6.44
C ILE A 154 -0.19 8.16 5.32
N GLU A 155 -1.32 8.75 5.70
CA GLU A 155 -2.24 9.40 4.77
C GLU A 155 -2.01 10.91 4.75
N LYS A 156 -1.80 11.47 3.57
CA LYS A 156 -1.73 12.92 3.39
C LYS A 156 -3.15 13.50 3.31
N GLY A 157 -3.73 13.81 4.46
CA GLY A 157 -5.13 14.23 4.59
C GLY A 157 -5.51 15.49 3.80
N PHE A 158 -4.54 16.30 3.36
CA PHE A 158 -4.76 17.47 2.49
C PHE A 158 -4.83 17.12 1.00
N GLN A 159 -4.63 15.87 0.63
CA GLN A 159 -4.74 15.35 -0.73
C GLN A 159 -5.99 14.48 -0.91
N GLU A 160 -6.44 14.33 -2.16
CA GLU A 160 -7.73 13.72 -2.49
C GLU A 160 -7.73 12.17 -2.44
N GLY A 161 -6.58 11.53 -2.27
CA GLY A 161 -6.45 10.09 -2.40
C GLY A 161 -7.33 9.31 -1.44
N GLY A 162 -7.27 9.63 -0.16
CA GLY A 162 -8.06 8.93 0.85
C GLY A 162 -9.57 9.08 0.64
N LYS A 163 -10.02 10.28 0.27
CA LYS A 163 -11.43 10.53 -0.06
C LYS A 163 -11.89 9.66 -1.23
N LYS A 164 -11.12 9.65 -2.34
CA LYS A 164 -11.44 8.85 -3.54
C LYS A 164 -11.55 7.36 -3.23
N ILE A 165 -10.60 6.82 -2.46
CA ILE A 165 -10.61 5.40 -2.09
C ILE A 165 -11.83 5.04 -1.25
N ARG A 166 -12.19 5.88 -0.27
CA ARG A 166 -13.38 5.67 0.56
C ARG A 166 -14.68 5.79 -0.25
N GLU A 167 -14.76 6.73 -1.20
CA GLU A 167 -15.90 6.87 -2.13
C GLU A 167 -16.08 5.65 -3.05
N MET A 168 -15.02 4.90 -3.32
CA MET A 168 -15.09 3.61 -4.03
C MET A 168 -15.68 2.47 -3.15
N GLY A 169 -15.99 2.72 -1.89
CA GLY A 169 -16.51 1.73 -0.95
C GLY A 169 -15.41 0.84 -0.35
N VAL A 170 -14.15 1.17 -0.52
CA VAL A 170 -13.02 0.43 0.05
C VAL A 170 -12.82 0.82 1.51
N ARG A 171 -12.73 -0.20 2.38
CA ARG A 171 -12.32 0.02 3.77
C ARG A 171 -10.86 0.47 3.81
N LEU A 172 -10.63 1.70 4.22
CA LEU A 172 -9.31 2.32 4.30
C LEU A 172 -8.98 2.66 5.76
N GLU A 173 -7.91 2.07 6.26
CA GLU A 173 -7.35 2.33 7.58
C GLU A 173 -5.99 3.01 7.43
N SER A 174 -5.84 4.21 7.97
CA SER A 174 -4.57 4.94 8.00
C SER A 174 -4.09 5.07 9.45
N LEU A 175 -2.78 4.87 9.68
CA LEU A 175 -2.24 4.92 11.03
C LEU A 175 -1.90 6.35 11.48
N ALA A 176 -1.50 7.20 10.53
CA ALA A 176 -1.25 8.63 10.78
C ALA A 176 -1.69 9.45 9.58
#